data_1db1356a55f9965aed04bfb989eddd82
#
_entry.id   1db1356a55f9965aed04bfb989eddd82
#
_cell.length_a   1.000
_cell.length_b   1.000
_cell.length_c   1.000
_cell.angle_alpha   90.00
_cell.angle_beta   90.00
_cell.angle_gamma   90.00
#
_symmetry.space_group_name_H-M   'P 1'
#
loop_
_entity.id
_entity.type
_entity.pdbx_description
1 polymer ?
#
loop_
_entity_poly.entity_id
_entity_poly.type
_entity_poly.pdbx_seq_one_letter_code
_entity_poly.pdbx_strand_id
1 'polypeptide(L)'
;MDCDCPIWAAGRTAIGDIPRQSTGTRDLKTAAAILAALISTEKKQQADGPTIAECIQKYLASHKHELREKTFGQYKLHLGRLEEYCERRGVYSIRELNVDLLETFKVEGLPDLADTSKSTVVAKLRCFLRDAFRRGWINEPLVERVRPHRAVYDQKEPYSDEEVEKILKEALKLNGGTHAYAKHPKTFRLLLELMLETGMRVGDAIRYNPALVVRGEHLWIFTYLPQKQRRTEKPKPVEAYLPDRLKQAIDACDWLSLKLPFSYGSSKNPAYLANEVYERMKTLGARCGVADCRPHRIRDTFAVRKLLAGFQLEDVSRLLGHSSVKVTEAYYAKWIATRKVRLERLLAESLMNA
;
A
#
# COMPACT_ATOMS: atom_id res chain seq x y z
N MET A 1 -55.20 -20.29 -20.28
CA MET A 1 -55.51 -19.12 -19.39
C MET A 1 -54.20 -18.63 -18.85
N ASP A 2 -53.64 -17.61 -19.46
CA ASP A 2 -52.43 -16.99 -18.93
C ASP A 2 -52.82 -16.07 -17.76
N CYS A 3 -52.53 -16.53 -16.55
CA CYS A 3 -52.80 -15.75 -15.35
C CYS A 3 -51.78 -14.60 -15.26
N ASP A 4 -52.27 -13.38 -15.18
CA ASP A 4 -51.48 -12.18 -15.02
C ASP A 4 -50.96 -11.97 -13.57
N CYS A 5 -50.88 -13.06 -12.80
CA CYS A 5 -50.54 -13.08 -11.38
C CYS A 5 -49.03 -13.08 -11.14
N PRO A 6 -48.54 -12.35 -10.11
CA PRO A 6 -47.15 -12.42 -9.68
C PRO A 6 -46.83 -13.83 -9.11
N ILE A 7 -45.55 -14.20 -9.14
CA ILE A 7 -45.06 -15.42 -8.49
C ILE A 7 -45.18 -15.24 -6.97
N TRP A 8 -45.66 -16.30 -6.30
CA TRP A 8 -45.80 -16.35 -4.86
C TRP A 8 -44.69 -17.21 -4.24
N ALA A 9 -44.09 -16.71 -3.18
CA ALA A 9 -43.14 -17.44 -2.38
C ALA A 9 -43.83 -18.01 -1.15
N ALA A 10 -43.61 -19.30 -0.87
CA ALA A 10 -44.02 -19.97 0.36
C ALA A 10 -43.16 -21.22 0.53
N GLY A 11 -42.88 -21.62 1.74
CA GLY A 11 -42.16 -22.87 1.98
C GLY A 11 -41.69 -23.03 3.40
N ARG A 12 -41.08 -24.19 3.66
CA ARG A 12 -40.43 -24.50 4.93
C ARG A 12 -38.94 -24.55 4.70
N THR A 13 -38.19 -23.81 5.50
CA THR A 13 -36.72 -23.87 5.53
C THR A 13 -36.27 -24.59 6.81
N ALA A 14 -34.99 -24.94 6.90
CA ALA A 14 -34.42 -25.51 8.13
C ALA A 14 -34.53 -24.55 9.33
N ILE A 15 -34.90 -23.30 9.11
CA ILE A 15 -34.87 -22.20 10.10
C ILE A 15 -36.28 -21.76 10.47
N GLY A 16 -37.31 -22.06 9.66
CA GLY A 16 -38.69 -21.65 9.89
C GLY A 16 -39.53 -21.71 8.62
N ASP A 17 -40.82 -21.40 8.77
CA ASP A 17 -41.78 -21.37 7.67
C ASP A 17 -41.78 -19.96 7.02
N ILE A 18 -41.60 -19.90 5.71
CA ILE A 18 -41.80 -18.69 4.94
C ILE A 18 -43.30 -18.56 4.67
N PRO A 19 -43.97 -17.54 5.25
CA PRO A 19 -45.38 -17.33 5.03
C PRO A 19 -45.62 -17.02 3.54
N ARG A 20 -46.77 -17.48 3.04
CA ARG A 20 -47.16 -17.25 1.65
C ARG A 20 -47.27 -15.76 1.36
N GLN A 21 -46.40 -15.24 0.50
CA GLN A 21 -46.35 -13.82 0.12
C GLN A 21 -46.06 -13.64 -1.37
N SER A 22 -46.58 -12.57 -1.95
CA SER A 22 -46.30 -12.20 -3.34
C SER A 22 -44.88 -11.69 -3.49
N THR A 23 -44.16 -12.13 -4.53
CA THR A 23 -42.85 -11.55 -4.91
C THR A 23 -43.01 -10.27 -5.72
N GLY A 24 -44.21 -9.87 -6.11
CA GLY A 24 -44.45 -8.68 -6.94
C GLY A 24 -43.92 -8.75 -8.37
N THR A 25 -43.37 -9.89 -8.78
CA THR A 25 -42.77 -10.12 -10.11
C THR A 25 -43.24 -11.38 -10.76
N ARG A 26 -43.18 -11.42 -12.10
CA ARG A 26 -43.45 -12.62 -12.91
C ARG A 26 -42.15 -13.27 -13.40
N ASP A 27 -41.05 -12.59 -13.31
CA ASP A 27 -39.76 -13.14 -13.68
C ASP A 27 -39.23 -14.08 -12.61
N LEU A 28 -38.99 -15.32 -13.00
CA LEU A 28 -38.58 -16.39 -12.08
C LEU A 28 -37.22 -16.11 -11.43
N LYS A 29 -36.31 -15.47 -12.16
CA LYS A 29 -34.96 -15.09 -11.61
C LYS A 29 -35.10 -14.03 -10.54
N THR A 30 -35.92 -13.03 -10.81
CA THR A 30 -36.21 -11.95 -9.85
C THR A 30 -36.96 -12.50 -8.63
N ALA A 31 -37.93 -13.35 -8.81
CA ALA A 31 -38.66 -14.02 -7.73
C ALA A 31 -37.73 -14.87 -6.85
N ALA A 32 -36.82 -15.63 -7.46
CA ALA A 32 -35.82 -16.43 -6.75
C ALA A 32 -34.85 -15.55 -5.94
N ALA A 33 -34.43 -14.40 -6.48
CA ALA A 33 -33.60 -13.42 -5.76
C ALA A 33 -34.33 -12.80 -4.54
N ILE A 34 -35.61 -12.47 -4.69
CA ILE A 34 -36.45 -11.97 -3.59
C ILE A 34 -36.59 -13.03 -2.50
N LEU A 35 -36.86 -14.28 -2.87
CA LEU A 35 -36.95 -15.39 -1.92
C LEU A 35 -35.62 -15.61 -1.17
N ALA A 36 -34.50 -15.60 -1.88
CA ALA A 36 -33.18 -15.70 -1.26
C ALA A 36 -32.91 -14.55 -0.27
N ALA A 37 -33.33 -13.31 -0.61
CA ALA A 37 -33.22 -12.15 0.28
C ALA A 37 -34.08 -12.31 1.54
N LEU A 38 -35.32 -12.83 1.42
CA LEU A 38 -36.20 -13.10 2.56
C LEU A 38 -35.59 -14.15 3.50
N ILE A 39 -35.10 -15.28 2.97
CA ILE A 39 -34.43 -16.33 3.75
C ILE A 39 -33.20 -15.75 4.47
N SER A 40 -32.43 -14.91 3.78
CA SER A 40 -31.26 -14.25 4.33
C SER A 40 -31.63 -13.32 5.51
N THR A 41 -32.74 -12.58 5.37
CA THR A 41 -33.21 -11.64 6.41
C THR A 41 -33.68 -12.40 7.66
N GLU A 42 -34.41 -13.51 7.50
CA GLU A 42 -34.83 -14.36 8.63
C GLU A 42 -33.62 -14.98 9.35
N LYS A 43 -32.63 -15.48 8.59
CA LYS A 43 -31.38 -15.98 9.16
C LYS A 43 -30.63 -14.91 9.95
N LYS A 44 -30.58 -13.67 9.44
CA LYS A 44 -29.97 -12.55 10.16
C LYS A 44 -30.66 -12.24 11.48
N GLN A 45 -31.99 -12.33 11.52
CA GLN A 45 -32.81 -12.07 12.72
C GLN A 45 -32.69 -13.16 13.77
N GLN A 46 -32.43 -14.43 13.36
CA GLN A 46 -32.30 -15.57 14.26
C GLN A 46 -30.83 -15.86 14.67
N ALA A 47 -29.88 -15.08 14.17
CA ALA A 47 -28.46 -15.27 14.47
C ALA A 47 -28.19 -15.13 16.00
N ASP A 48 -27.54 -16.13 16.60
CA ASP A 48 -27.11 -16.05 17.99
C ASP A 48 -25.97 -15.02 18.14
N GLY A 49 -26.29 -13.89 18.75
CA GLY A 49 -25.34 -12.79 18.99
C GLY A 49 -25.26 -11.77 17.84
N PRO A 50 -24.28 -10.86 17.90
CA PRO A 50 -24.17 -9.77 16.93
C PRO A 50 -23.77 -10.30 15.56
N THR A 51 -24.28 -9.65 14.50
CA THR A 51 -23.93 -10.00 13.11
C THR A 51 -22.49 -9.57 12.79
N ILE A 52 -21.89 -10.25 11.80
CA ILE A 52 -20.54 -9.90 11.28
C ILE A 52 -20.55 -8.45 10.79
N ALA A 53 -21.59 -8.01 10.08
CA ALA A 53 -21.78 -6.65 9.59
C ALA A 53 -21.74 -5.61 10.72
N GLU A 54 -22.54 -5.82 11.79
CA GLU A 54 -22.56 -4.93 12.96
C GLU A 54 -21.21 -4.86 13.66
N CYS A 55 -20.53 -6.00 13.81
CA CYS A 55 -19.21 -6.05 14.42
C CYS A 55 -18.17 -5.29 13.58
N ILE A 56 -18.19 -5.44 12.26
CA ILE A 56 -17.31 -4.70 11.35
C ILE A 56 -17.60 -3.20 11.44
N GLN A 57 -18.87 -2.79 11.43
CA GLN A 57 -19.25 -1.38 11.57
C GLN A 57 -18.76 -0.79 12.91
N LYS A 58 -18.99 -1.48 14.03
CA LYS A 58 -18.52 -1.05 15.36
C LYS A 58 -16.99 -0.97 15.43
N TYR A 59 -16.30 -1.94 14.84
CA TYR A 59 -14.83 -1.93 14.73
C TYR A 59 -14.33 -0.73 13.95
N LEU A 60 -14.90 -0.48 12.76
CA LEU A 60 -14.52 0.65 11.92
C LEU A 60 -14.83 1.98 12.60
N ALA A 61 -15.98 2.12 13.23
CA ALA A 61 -16.37 3.34 13.93
C ALA A 61 -15.39 3.69 15.07
N SER A 62 -15.00 2.70 15.89
CA SER A 62 -14.06 2.92 17.00
C SER A 62 -12.64 3.29 16.55
N HIS A 63 -12.20 2.87 15.35
CA HIS A 63 -10.85 3.14 14.85
C HIS A 63 -10.79 4.29 13.83
N LYS A 64 -11.92 4.94 13.52
CA LYS A 64 -12.00 5.99 12.49
C LYS A 64 -11.04 7.16 12.74
N HIS A 65 -10.90 7.58 13.99
CA HIS A 65 -10.06 8.72 14.37
C HIS A 65 -8.57 8.33 14.54
N GLU A 66 -8.28 7.07 14.79
CA GLU A 66 -6.91 6.57 14.99
C GLU A 66 -6.23 6.26 13.66
N LEU A 67 -6.98 5.74 12.70
CA LEU A 67 -6.47 5.32 11.41
C LEU A 67 -6.38 6.49 10.42
N ARG A 68 -5.38 6.42 9.53
CA ARG A 68 -5.34 7.28 8.35
C ARG A 68 -6.46 6.89 7.39
N GLU A 69 -7.03 7.86 6.69
CA GLU A 69 -8.11 7.66 5.72
C GLU A 69 -7.85 6.49 4.75
N LYS A 70 -6.65 6.45 4.15
CA LYS A 70 -6.25 5.33 3.27
C LYS A 70 -6.24 3.98 3.99
N THR A 71 -5.76 3.93 5.23
CA THR A 71 -5.74 2.70 6.02
C THR A 71 -7.15 2.28 6.41
N PHE A 72 -7.98 3.24 6.80
CA PHE A 72 -9.39 3.03 7.10
C PHE A 72 -10.14 2.47 5.88
N GLY A 73 -9.97 3.07 4.70
CA GLY A 73 -10.54 2.57 3.46
C GLY A 73 -10.11 1.14 3.13
N GLN A 74 -8.87 0.78 3.42
CA GLN A 74 -8.39 -0.60 3.26
C GLN A 74 -9.06 -1.58 4.25
N TYR A 75 -9.26 -1.18 5.52
CA TYR A 75 -9.99 -2.02 6.47
C TYR A 75 -11.43 -2.24 6.01
N LYS A 76 -12.12 -1.16 5.60
CA LYS A 76 -13.49 -1.24 5.07
C LYS A 76 -13.58 -2.21 3.88
N LEU A 77 -12.66 -2.07 2.91
CA LEU A 77 -12.63 -2.95 1.73
C LEU A 77 -12.37 -4.41 2.10
N HIS A 78 -11.39 -4.66 2.96
CA HIS A 78 -10.96 -6.03 3.23
C HIS A 78 -11.90 -6.77 4.19
N LEU A 79 -12.48 -6.09 5.16
CA LEU A 79 -13.50 -6.67 6.03
C LEU A 79 -14.84 -6.84 5.30
N GLY A 80 -15.18 -5.95 4.36
CA GLY A 80 -16.33 -6.13 3.47
C GLY A 80 -16.24 -7.40 2.63
N ARG A 81 -15.05 -7.78 2.16
CA ARG A 81 -14.84 -9.07 1.47
C ARG A 81 -15.12 -10.28 2.37
N LEU A 82 -14.77 -10.20 3.65
CA LEU A 82 -15.11 -11.26 4.61
C LEU A 82 -16.64 -11.34 4.80
N GLU A 83 -17.28 -10.20 4.98
CA GLU A 83 -18.73 -10.09 5.13
C GLU A 83 -19.46 -10.72 3.94
N GLU A 84 -19.13 -10.29 2.71
CA GLU A 84 -19.71 -10.85 1.47
C GLU A 84 -19.47 -12.37 1.32
N TYR A 85 -18.28 -12.84 1.72
CA TYR A 85 -17.96 -14.26 1.68
C TYR A 85 -18.81 -15.06 2.66
N CYS A 86 -18.96 -14.58 3.88
CA CYS A 86 -19.78 -15.20 4.92
C CYS A 86 -21.28 -15.20 4.53
N GLU A 87 -21.79 -14.06 4.01
CA GLU A 87 -23.17 -13.95 3.55
C GLU A 87 -23.51 -14.96 2.45
N ARG A 88 -22.62 -15.14 1.46
CA ARG A 88 -22.78 -16.15 0.40
C ARG A 88 -22.87 -17.59 0.93
N ARG A 89 -22.33 -17.85 2.12
CA ARG A 89 -22.37 -19.15 2.81
C ARG A 89 -23.48 -19.25 3.85
N GLY A 90 -24.28 -18.19 4.00
CA GLY A 90 -25.35 -18.14 4.99
C GLY A 90 -24.88 -18.02 6.43
N VAL A 91 -23.64 -17.53 6.65
CA VAL A 91 -23.03 -17.27 7.95
C VAL A 91 -23.20 -15.78 8.26
N TYR A 92 -24.00 -15.47 9.27
CA TYR A 92 -24.33 -14.09 9.61
C TYR A 92 -23.84 -13.69 11.01
N SER A 93 -23.86 -14.61 11.98
CA SER A 93 -23.35 -14.34 13.33
C SER A 93 -21.83 -14.35 13.36
N ILE A 94 -21.23 -13.43 14.10
CA ILE A 94 -19.79 -13.45 14.34
C ILE A 94 -19.36 -14.68 15.15
N ARG A 95 -20.25 -15.27 15.93
CA ARG A 95 -20.00 -16.47 16.73
C ARG A 95 -19.89 -17.74 15.88
N GLU A 96 -20.41 -17.72 14.65
CA GLU A 96 -20.29 -18.82 13.69
C GLU A 96 -18.90 -18.85 13.01
N LEU A 97 -18.10 -17.77 13.15
CA LEU A 97 -16.74 -17.77 12.63
C LEU A 97 -15.90 -18.84 13.32
N ASN A 98 -15.29 -19.67 12.53
CA ASN A 98 -14.37 -20.71 12.98
C ASN A 98 -13.10 -20.73 12.11
N VAL A 99 -12.11 -21.50 12.53
CA VAL A 99 -10.81 -21.57 11.85
C VAL A 99 -10.96 -22.06 10.41
N ASP A 100 -11.77 -23.10 10.18
CA ASP A 100 -11.91 -23.71 8.84
C ASP A 100 -12.55 -22.73 7.85
N LEU A 101 -13.60 -22.01 8.27
CA LEU A 101 -14.23 -20.96 7.45
C LEU A 101 -13.22 -19.86 7.09
N LEU A 102 -12.41 -19.42 8.06
CA LEU A 102 -11.43 -18.35 7.85
C LEU A 102 -10.24 -18.80 7.01
N GLU A 103 -9.76 -20.05 7.16
CA GLU A 103 -8.72 -20.62 6.29
C GLU A 103 -9.24 -20.80 4.85
N THR A 104 -10.49 -21.27 4.69
CA THR A 104 -11.14 -21.40 3.38
C THR A 104 -11.35 -20.01 2.73
N PHE A 105 -11.72 -18.98 3.50
CA PHE A 105 -11.81 -17.61 3.02
C PHE A 105 -10.50 -17.11 2.41
N LYS A 106 -9.34 -17.47 2.97
CA LYS A 106 -8.03 -17.08 2.42
C LYS A 106 -7.78 -17.62 1.01
N VAL A 107 -8.38 -18.76 0.69
CA VAL A 107 -8.24 -19.44 -0.62
C VAL A 107 -9.34 -19.00 -1.57
N GLU A 108 -10.59 -19.18 -1.18
CA GLU A 108 -11.76 -19.00 -2.03
C GLU A 108 -12.33 -17.58 -2.03
N GLY A 109 -12.18 -16.86 -0.91
CA GLY A 109 -12.65 -15.48 -0.78
C GLY A 109 -11.72 -14.44 -1.41
N LEU A 110 -10.50 -14.85 -1.80
CA LEU A 110 -9.46 -13.95 -2.31
C LEU A 110 -8.79 -14.49 -3.60
N PRO A 111 -9.54 -15.07 -4.57
CA PRO A 111 -8.95 -15.80 -5.71
C PRO A 111 -8.06 -14.89 -6.57
N ASP A 112 -8.51 -13.66 -6.86
CA ASP A 112 -7.89 -12.75 -7.83
C ASP A 112 -6.81 -11.84 -7.22
N LEU A 113 -6.47 -12.02 -5.94
CA LEU A 113 -5.48 -11.18 -5.29
C LEU A 113 -4.08 -11.74 -5.42
N ALA A 114 -3.14 -10.85 -5.76
CA ALA A 114 -1.72 -11.14 -5.64
C ALA A 114 -1.35 -11.54 -4.20
N ASP A 115 -0.34 -12.38 -4.04
CA ASP A 115 0.08 -12.97 -2.77
C ASP A 115 0.35 -11.93 -1.67
N THR A 116 1.03 -10.83 -2.04
CA THR A 116 1.26 -9.68 -1.14
C THR A 116 -0.02 -8.99 -0.70
N SER A 117 -1.03 -8.94 -1.57
CA SER A 117 -2.35 -8.38 -1.25
C SER A 117 -3.12 -9.30 -0.31
N LYS A 118 -3.08 -10.63 -0.52
CA LYS A 118 -3.63 -11.63 0.40
C LYS A 118 -3.05 -11.49 1.79
N SER A 119 -1.72 -11.34 1.90
CA SER A 119 -1.05 -11.09 3.19
C SER A 119 -1.60 -9.84 3.90
N THR A 120 -1.86 -8.78 3.15
CA THR A 120 -2.44 -7.54 3.70
C THR A 120 -3.87 -7.74 4.21
N VAL A 121 -4.71 -8.47 3.45
CA VAL A 121 -6.09 -8.79 3.86
C VAL A 121 -6.07 -9.61 5.15
N VAL A 122 -5.29 -10.69 5.17
CA VAL A 122 -5.19 -11.59 6.34
C VAL A 122 -4.65 -10.86 7.57
N ALA A 123 -3.68 -9.96 7.40
CA ALA A 123 -3.18 -9.15 8.52
C ALA A 123 -4.27 -8.26 9.14
N LYS A 124 -5.12 -7.63 8.31
CA LYS A 124 -6.24 -6.81 8.79
C LYS A 124 -7.36 -7.64 9.42
N LEU A 125 -7.67 -8.80 8.81
CA LEU A 125 -8.58 -9.76 9.38
C LEU A 125 -8.13 -10.18 10.80
N ARG A 126 -6.85 -10.52 10.97
CA ARG A 126 -6.30 -10.89 12.28
C ARG A 126 -6.38 -9.75 13.32
N CYS A 127 -6.23 -8.49 12.89
CA CYS A 127 -6.45 -7.35 13.79
C CYS A 127 -7.92 -7.25 14.23
N PHE A 128 -8.86 -7.44 13.31
CA PHE A 128 -10.29 -7.47 13.61
C PHE A 128 -10.66 -8.62 14.55
N LEU A 129 -10.19 -9.84 14.29
CA LEU A 129 -10.45 -11.01 15.15
C LEU A 129 -9.91 -10.82 16.58
N ARG A 130 -8.73 -10.20 16.72
CA ARG A 130 -8.18 -9.87 18.05
C ARG A 130 -9.07 -8.89 18.81
N ASP A 131 -9.56 -7.86 18.13
CA ASP A 131 -10.48 -6.89 18.75
C ASP A 131 -11.85 -7.51 19.06
N ALA A 132 -12.36 -8.37 18.17
CA ALA A 132 -13.60 -9.10 18.37
C ALA A 132 -13.54 -10.02 19.60
N PHE A 133 -12.42 -10.73 19.80
CA PHE A 133 -12.19 -11.53 20.99
C PHE A 133 -12.10 -10.66 22.25
N ARG A 134 -11.32 -9.57 22.20
CA ARG A 134 -11.19 -8.64 23.35
C ARG A 134 -12.52 -8.01 23.77
N ARG A 135 -13.44 -7.82 22.83
CA ARG A 135 -14.80 -7.29 23.08
C ARG A 135 -15.81 -8.37 23.47
N GLY A 136 -15.42 -9.63 23.51
CA GLY A 136 -16.32 -10.74 23.83
C GLY A 136 -17.36 -11.04 22.73
N TRP A 137 -17.13 -10.61 21.49
CA TRP A 137 -18.02 -10.95 20.38
C TRP A 137 -17.84 -12.39 19.91
N ILE A 138 -16.62 -12.92 20.01
CA ILE A 138 -16.26 -14.31 19.78
C ILE A 138 -15.69 -14.90 21.07
N ASN A 139 -15.95 -16.19 21.31
CA ASN A 139 -15.56 -16.87 22.54
C ASN A 139 -14.15 -17.45 22.50
N GLU A 140 -13.58 -17.61 21.30
CA GLU A 140 -12.25 -18.20 21.12
C GLU A 140 -11.26 -17.20 20.50
N PRO A 141 -9.98 -17.25 20.84
CA PRO A 141 -8.93 -16.40 20.26
C PRO A 141 -8.56 -16.89 18.84
N LEU A 142 -9.49 -16.80 17.88
CA LEU A 142 -9.31 -17.27 16.50
C LEU A 142 -8.04 -16.69 15.85
N VAL A 143 -7.61 -15.49 16.29
CA VAL A 143 -6.40 -14.86 15.77
C VAL A 143 -5.13 -15.70 15.99
N GLU A 144 -5.08 -16.52 17.04
CA GLU A 144 -3.93 -17.37 17.34
C GLU A 144 -3.90 -18.62 16.43
N ARG A 145 -5.07 -19.11 16.07
CA ARG A 145 -5.26 -20.33 15.27
C ARG A 145 -5.26 -20.05 13.76
N VAL A 146 -5.75 -18.89 13.32
CA VAL A 146 -5.71 -18.47 11.90
C VAL A 146 -4.28 -18.08 11.54
N ARG A 147 -3.64 -18.86 10.67
CA ARG A 147 -2.25 -18.65 10.27
C ARG A 147 -2.09 -17.34 9.48
N PRO A 148 -1.03 -16.55 9.77
CA PRO A 148 -0.71 -15.39 8.92
C PRO A 148 -0.36 -15.87 7.51
N HIS A 149 -0.79 -15.13 6.50
CA HIS A 149 -0.37 -15.39 5.13
C HIS A 149 1.02 -14.78 4.92
N ARG A 150 2.02 -15.61 4.64
CA ARG A 150 3.39 -15.20 4.36
C ARG A 150 3.53 -14.97 2.86
N ALA A 151 3.53 -13.71 2.46
CA ALA A 151 3.77 -13.38 1.06
C ALA A 151 5.22 -13.65 0.69
N VAL A 152 5.42 -14.26 -0.47
CA VAL A 152 6.71 -14.29 -1.13
C VAL A 152 6.88 -12.93 -1.81
N TYR A 153 7.93 -12.21 -1.43
CA TYR A 153 8.25 -10.93 -2.06
C TYR A 153 9.24 -11.19 -3.20
N ASP A 154 8.85 -10.83 -4.40
CA ASP A 154 9.79 -10.77 -5.52
C ASP A 154 10.89 -9.76 -5.18
N GLN A 155 12.13 -10.18 -5.39
CA GLN A 155 13.27 -9.30 -5.22
C GLN A 155 13.18 -8.17 -6.24
N LYS A 156 13.20 -6.94 -5.75
CA LYS A 156 13.07 -5.76 -6.61
C LYS A 156 14.41 -5.48 -7.27
N GLU A 157 14.42 -5.47 -8.60
CA GLU A 157 15.58 -5.06 -9.35
C GLU A 157 15.67 -3.52 -9.41
N PRO A 158 16.85 -2.93 -9.13
CA PRO A 158 17.09 -1.51 -9.31
C PRO A 158 17.01 -1.14 -10.80
N TYR A 159 16.94 0.14 -11.11
CA TYR A 159 17.24 0.60 -12.46
C TYR A 159 18.71 0.42 -12.76
N SER A 160 19.04 0.02 -13.99
CA SER A 160 20.42 0.12 -14.49
C SER A 160 20.82 1.59 -14.72
N ASP A 161 22.11 1.87 -14.89
CA ASP A 161 22.56 3.23 -15.15
C ASP A 161 22.03 3.75 -16.49
N GLU A 162 21.92 2.88 -17.51
CA GLU A 162 21.34 3.19 -18.80
C GLU A 162 19.83 3.47 -18.71
N GLU A 163 19.10 2.70 -17.89
CA GLU A 163 17.67 2.96 -17.64
C GLU A 163 17.46 4.31 -16.96
N VAL A 164 18.29 4.64 -15.97
CA VAL A 164 18.25 5.93 -15.26
C VAL A 164 18.49 7.07 -16.24
N GLU A 165 19.52 6.97 -17.08
CA GLU A 165 19.83 8.00 -18.07
C GLU A 165 18.69 8.20 -19.06
N LYS A 166 18.11 7.11 -19.59
CA LYS A 166 16.94 7.16 -20.48
C LYS A 166 15.76 7.86 -19.82
N ILE A 167 15.44 7.49 -18.56
CA ILE A 167 14.34 8.09 -17.81
C ILE A 167 14.56 9.60 -17.62
N LEU A 168 15.75 10.01 -17.17
CA LEU A 168 16.07 11.43 -16.92
C LEU A 168 16.08 12.25 -18.21
N LYS A 169 16.56 11.69 -19.31
CA LYS A 169 16.54 12.34 -20.64
C LYS A 169 15.12 12.51 -21.17
N GLU A 170 14.30 11.46 -21.04
CA GLU A 170 12.91 11.50 -21.51
C GLU A 170 12.04 12.40 -20.63
N ALA A 171 12.36 12.54 -19.32
CA ALA A 171 11.65 13.43 -18.42
C ALA A 171 11.64 14.91 -18.91
N LEU A 172 12.69 15.35 -19.62
CA LEU A 172 12.78 16.70 -20.22
C LEU A 172 11.84 16.89 -21.42
N LYS A 173 11.42 15.81 -22.07
CA LYS A 173 10.57 15.83 -23.25
C LYS A 173 9.08 15.68 -22.93
N LEU A 174 8.72 15.48 -21.67
CA LEU A 174 7.35 15.38 -21.24
C LEU A 174 6.65 16.74 -21.37
N ASN A 175 6.11 17.00 -22.55
CA ASN A 175 5.30 18.18 -22.86
C ASN A 175 3.83 17.77 -23.00
N GLY A 176 2.93 18.64 -22.56
CA GLY A 176 1.49 18.49 -22.76
C GLY A 176 0.74 17.88 -21.57
N GLY A 177 -0.48 18.38 -21.39
CA GLY A 177 -1.40 18.02 -20.32
C GLY A 177 -1.65 19.17 -19.33
N THR A 178 -2.74 19.03 -18.60
CA THR A 178 -3.21 20.03 -17.60
C THR A 178 -2.46 19.97 -16.28
N HIS A 179 -1.56 18.99 -16.13
CA HIS A 179 -0.86 18.72 -14.88
C HIS A 179 0.39 19.57 -14.68
N ALA A 180 0.70 19.91 -13.43
CA ALA A 180 1.80 20.80 -13.09
C ALA A 180 3.16 20.31 -13.62
N TYR A 181 3.48 19.03 -13.48
CA TYR A 181 4.74 18.44 -13.95
C TYR A 181 4.87 18.41 -15.49
N ALA A 182 3.75 18.43 -16.23
CA ALA A 182 3.76 18.53 -17.67
C ALA A 182 4.17 19.92 -18.17
N LYS A 183 3.87 20.96 -17.39
CA LYS A 183 4.23 22.33 -17.67
C LYS A 183 5.69 22.65 -17.35
N HIS A 184 6.30 21.85 -16.46
CA HIS A 184 7.64 22.07 -15.93
C HIS A 184 8.53 20.81 -15.98
N PRO A 185 8.92 20.34 -17.18
CA PRO A 185 9.68 19.10 -17.33
C PRO A 185 11.05 19.12 -16.62
N LYS A 186 11.72 20.27 -16.57
CA LYS A 186 12.98 20.45 -15.81
C LYS A 186 12.77 20.15 -14.33
N THR A 187 11.69 20.65 -13.75
CA THR A 187 11.33 20.42 -12.34
C THR A 187 11.06 18.96 -12.07
N PHE A 188 10.33 18.30 -12.98
CA PHE A 188 10.05 16.87 -12.84
C PHE A 188 11.33 16.05 -12.85
N ARG A 189 12.25 16.35 -13.78
CA ARG A 189 13.57 15.72 -13.78
C ARG A 189 14.32 15.95 -12.47
N LEU A 190 14.37 17.19 -11.95
CA LEU A 190 15.03 17.48 -10.67
C LEU A 190 14.41 16.75 -9.49
N LEU A 191 13.09 16.54 -9.48
CA LEU A 191 12.43 15.69 -8.48
C LEU A 191 12.93 14.23 -8.55
N LEU A 192 13.06 13.67 -9.76
CA LEU A 192 13.60 12.33 -9.95
C LEU A 192 15.08 12.25 -9.52
N GLU A 193 15.89 13.25 -9.85
CA GLU A 193 17.29 13.34 -9.41
C GLU A 193 17.40 13.46 -7.89
N LEU A 194 16.55 14.28 -7.24
CA LEU A 194 16.48 14.35 -5.79
C LEU A 194 16.18 12.98 -5.17
N MET A 195 15.23 12.26 -5.72
CA MET A 195 14.90 10.91 -5.23
C MET A 195 16.03 9.91 -5.47
N LEU A 196 16.76 10.00 -6.59
CA LEU A 196 17.91 9.16 -6.90
C LEU A 196 19.10 9.39 -5.96
N GLU A 197 19.38 10.65 -5.60
CA GLU A 197 20.51 11.02 -4.74
C GLU A 197 20.24 10.81 -3.26
N THR A 198 18.97 10.87 -2.85
CA THR A 198 18.61 10.86 -1.42
C THR A 198 17.87 9.62 -0.97
N GLY A 199 17.31 8.82 -1.91
CA GLY A 199 16.45 7.69 -1.59
C GLY A 199 15.10 8.09 -0.97
N MET A 200 14.70 9.36 -1.01
CA MET A 200 13.42 9.82 -0.46
C MET A 200 12.23 9.13 -1.13
N ARG A 201 11.17 8.91 -0.35
CA ARG A 201 9.87 8.51 -0.94
C ARG A 201 9.28 9.68 -1.71
N VAL A 202 8.58 9.40 -2.81
CA VAL A 202 7.97 10.45 -3.65
C VAL A 202 7.14 11.45 -2.84
N GLY A 203 6.33 10.97 -1.89
CA GLY A 203 5.52 11.85 -1.04
C GLY A 203 6.35 12.73 -0.09
N ASP A 204 7.56 12.32 0.27
CA ASP A 204 8.48 13.10 1.09
C ASP A 204 9.28 14.06 0.19
N ALA A 205 9.74 13.62 -0.98
CA ALA A 205 10.47 14.45 -1.95
C ALA A 205 9.63 15.64 -2.49
N ILE A 206 8.34 15.43 -2.77
CA ILE A 206 7.42 16.50 -3.15
C ILE A 206 7.34 17.62 -2.07
N ARG A 207 7.60 17.28 -0.82
CA ARG A 207 7.60 18.21 0.32
C ARG A 207 8.97 18.79 0.66
N TYR A 208 9.93 18.59 -0.22
CA TYR A 208 11.24 19.23 -0.06
C TYR A 208 11.06 20.73 0.13
N ASN A 209 11.69 21.26 1.17
CA ASN A 209 11.66 22.67 1.52
C ASN A 209 13.09 23.21 1.54
N PRO A 210 13.45 24.08 0.58
CA PRO A 210 14.79 24.64 0.49
C PRO A 210 15.24 25.40 1.75
N ALA A 211 14.29 26.02 2.47
CA ALA A 211 14.58 26.77 3.71
C ALA A 211 15.04 25.87 4.89
N LEU A 212 14.83 24.56 4.79
CA LEU A 212 15.28 23.59 5.81
C LEU A 212 16.59 22.88 5.42
N VAL A 213 17.25 23.34 4.35
CA VAL A 213 18.52 22.78 3.89
C VAL A 213 19.65 23.58 4.50
N VAL A 214 20.57 22.89 5.17
CA VAL A 214 21.73 23.49 5.79
C VAL A 214 23.02 22.97 5.15
N ARG A 215 24.07 23.75 5.15
CA ARG A 215 25.40 23.31 4.70
C ARG A 215 26.01 22.42 5.80
N GLY A 216 26.33 21.17 5.47
CA GLY A 216 27.21 20.34 6.27
C GLY A 216 28.68 20.50 5.85
N GLU A 217 29.55 19.68 6.38
CA GLU A 217 30.98 19.75 6.07
C GLU A 217 31.28 19.51 4.58
N HIS A 218 30.64 18.48 3.99
CA HIS A 218 30.89 18.06 2.59
C HIS A 218 29.63 18.13 1.69
N LEU A 219 28.44 18.06 2.27
CA LEU A 219 27.18 17.97 1.55
C LEU A 219 26.16 18.95 2.14
N TRP A 220 25.09 19.20 1.39
CA TRP A 220 23.90 19.87 1.92
C TRP A 220 23.00 18.86 2.59
N ILE A 221 22.42 19.21 3.73
CA ILE A 221 21.59 18.33 4.55
C ILE A 221 20.18 18.88 4.62
N PHE A 222 19.22 18.07 4.19
CA PHE A 222 17.79 18.32 4.35
C PHE A 222 17.23 17.38 5.40
N THR A 223 16.90 17.91 6.57
CA THR A 223 16.27 17.15 7.66
C THR A 223 14.75 17.21 7.54
N TYR A 224 14.09 16.07 7.48
CA TYR A 224 12.65 16.00 7.36
C TYR A 224 12.05 14.86 8.17
N LEU A 225 10.75 15.01 8.51
CA LEU A 225 9.97 13.95 9.14
C LEU A 225 9.18 13.18 8.09
N PRO A 226 9.49 11.87 7.85
CA PRO A 226 8.78 11.08 6.87
C PRO A 226 7.28 11.04 7.13
N GLN A 227 6.47 11.16 6.08
CA GLN A 227 5.01 11.14 6.15
C GLN A 227 4.46 9.94 6.93
N LYS A 228 5.06 8.75 6.74
CA LYS A 228 4.64 7.53 7.44
C LYS A 228 4.87 7.59 8.96
N GLN A 229 5.78 8.45 9.43
CA GLN A 229 6.14 8.54 10.85
C GLN A 229 5.43 9.68 11.58
N ARG A 230 4.71 10.58 10.91
CA ARG A 230 4.09 11.78 11.52
C ARG A 230 3.07 11.49 12.63
N ARG A 231 2.53 10.28 12.68
CA ARG A 231 1.55 9.83 13.69
C ARG A 231 2.09 8.73 14.60
N THR A 232 3.40 8.50 14.63
CA THR A 232 4.00 7.57 15.58
C THR A 232 4.29 8.32 16.88
N GLU A 233 4.28 7.63 18.01
CA GLU A 233 4.58 8.22 19.33
C GLU A 233 5.99 8.82 19.39
N LYS A 234 6.94 8.20 18.70
CA LYS A 234 8.35 8.63 18.65
C LYS A 234 8.80 8.79 17.20
N PRO A 235 8.40 9.89 16.53
CA PRO A 235 8.81 10.13 15.16
C PRO A 235 10.31 10.40 15.09
N LYS A 236 11.00 9.75 14.13
CA LYS A 236 12.43 9.95 13.91
C LYS A 236 12.63 10.76 12.64
N PRO A 237 13.26 11.93 12.70
CA PRO A 237 13.65 12.67 11.50
C PRO A 237 14.66 11.87 10.69
N VAL A 238 14.70 12.14 9.40
CA VAL A 238 15.62 11.52 8.43
C VAL A 238 16.40 12.65 7.78
N GLU A 239 17.68 12.45 7.59
CA GLU A 239 18.57 13.36 6.87
C GLU A 239 18.76 12.86 5.44
N ALA A 240 18.51 13.74 4.49
CA ALA A 240 18.78 13.54 3.08
C ALA A 240 20.00 14.41 2.69
N TYR A 241 20.98 13.79 2.07
CA TYR A 241 22.24 14.42 1.71
C TYR A 241 22.26 14.76 0.21
N LEU A 242 22.45 16.03 -0.12
CA LEU A 242 22.43 16.55 -1.48
C LEU A 242 23.83 16.99 -1.89
N PRO A 243 24.35 16.55 -3.05
CA PRO A 243 25.57 17.07 -3.62
C PRO A 243 25.40 18.53 -4.11
N ASP A 244 26.47 19.30 -4.16
CA ASP A 244 26.46 20.70 -4.58
C ASP A 244 25.78 20.89 -5.94
N ARG A 245 26.08 20.05 -6.92
CA ARG A 245 25.48 20.10 -8.26
C ARG A 245 23.94 20.06 -8.24
N LEU A 246 23.36 19.20 -7.40
CA LEU A 246 21.91 19.07 -7.31
C LEU A 246 21.29 20.26 -6.56
N LYS A 247 21.93 20.70 -5.46
CA LYS A 247 21.48 21.88 -4.72
C LYS A 247 21.48 23.12 -5.60
N GLN A 248 22.56 23.36 -6.34
CA GLN A 248 22.67 24.49 -7.27
C GLN A 248 21.62 24.40 -8.40
N ALA A 249 21.40 23.21 -8.97
CA ALA A 249 20.39 23.01 -10.01
C ALA A 249 18.97 23.27 -9.49
N ILE A 250 18.69 22.90 -8.25
CA ILE A 250 17.42 23.21 -7.58
C ILE A 250 17.30 24.70 -7.34
N ASP A 251 18.34 25.37 -6.83
CA ASP A 251 18.34 26.78 -6.51
C ASP A 251 18.23 27.67 -7.75
N ALA A 252 18.73 27.23 -8.90
CA ALA A 252 18.64 27.95 -10.17
C ALA A 252 17.23 27.92 -10.82
N CYS A 253 16.23 27.29 -10.16
CA CYS A 253 14.88 27.25 -10.70
C CYS A 253 14.06 28.46 -10.25
N ASP A 254 13.36 29.12 -11.19
CA ASP A 254 12.55 30.33 -10.97
C ASP A 254 11.39 30.16 -9.96
N TRP A 255 11.02 28.93 -9.65
CA TRP A 255 9.92 28.57 -8.74
C TRP A 255 10.37 28.40 -7.28
N LEU A 256 11.62 28.69 -6.93
CA LEU A 256 12.15 28.66 -5.55
C LEU A 256 11.51 29.68 -4.61
N SER A 257 10.81 30.69 -5.13
CA SER A 257 9.95 31.56 -4.33
C SER A 257 8.81 30.80 -3.64
N LEU A 258 8.51 29.57 -4.08
CA LEU A 258 7.50 28.72 -3.48
C LEU A 258 8.09 27.95 -2.29
N LYS A 259 7.38 27.99 -1.16
CA LYS A 259 7.77 27.26 0.07
C LYS A 259 8.03 25.76 -0.18
N LEU A 260 7.31 25.18 -1.13
CA LEU A 260 7.41 23.76 -1.52
C LEU A 260 7.52 23.68 -3.05
N PRO A 261 8.71 23.83 -3.61
CA PRO A 261 8.89 23.94 -5.06
C PRO A 261 8.31 22.76 -5.85
N PHE A 262 8.54 21.52 -5.42
CA PHE A 262 8.00 20.33 -6.10
C PHE A 262 6.47 20.14 -5.95
N SER A 263 5.81 20.96 -5.14
CA SER A 263 4.35 21.01 -5.05
C SER A 263 3.73 22.15 -5.86
N TYR A 264 4.55 22.99 -6.50
CA TYR A 264 4.15 24.18 -7.29
C TYR A 264 3.28 25.18 -6.53
N GLY A 265 3.44 25.30 -5.19
CA GLY A 265 2.58 26.15 -4.37
C GLY A 265 1.10 25.74 -4.40
N SER A 266 0.82 24.58 -5.01
CA SER A 266 -0.53 24.04 -5.14
C SER A 266 -1.09 23.72 -3.76
N SER A 267 -2.31 24.17 -3.49
CA SER A 267 -3.14 23.70 -2.38
C SER A 267 -3.61 22.24 -2.57
N LYS A 268 -3.25 21.62 -3.70
CA LYS A 268 -3.60 20.23 -4.01
C LYS A 268 -3.00 19.30 -2.98
N ASN A 269 -3.80 18.36 -2.56
CA ASN A 269 -3.36 17.29 -1.65
C ASN A 269 -2.07 16.64 -2.17
N PRO A 270 -0.97 16.61 -1.41
CA PRO A 270 0.28 15.99 -1.83
C PRO A 270 0.16 14.51 -2.23
N ALA A 271 -0.89 13.82 -1.80
CA ALA A 271 -1.20 12.46 -2.27
C ALA A 271 -1.60 12.46 -3.75
N TYR A 272 -2.30 13.48 -4.22
CA TYR A 272 -2.63 13.65 -5.63
C TYR A 272 -1.37 13.85 -6.48
N LEU A 273 -0.45 14.72 -6.02
CA LEU A 273 0.82 14.94 -6.71
C LEU A 273 1.70 13.69 -6.75
N ALA A 274 1.69 12.89 -5.69
CA ALA A 274 2.40 11.60 -5.68
C ALA A 274 1.83 10.64 -6.73
N ASN A 275 0.50 10.55 -6.87
CA ASN A 275 -0.13 9.75 -7.92
C ASN A 275 0.21 10.29 -9.31
N GLU A 276 0.26 11.61 -9.49
CA GLU A 276 0.68 12.22 -10.76
C GLU A 276 2.11 11.80 -11.14
N VAL A 277 3.03 11.77 -10.19
CA VAL A 277 4.40 11.26 -10.42
C VAL A 277 4.39 9.79 -10.84
N TYR A 278 3.53 8.95 -10.24
CA TYR A 278 3.39 7.56 -10.65
C TYR A 278 2.94 7.43 -12.11
N GLU A 279 1.89 8.14 -12.51
CA GLU A 279 1.37 8.09 -13.88
C GLU A 279 2.38 8.64 -14.90
N ARG A 280 3.10 9.70 -14.54
CA ARG A 280 4.17 10.26 -15.37
C ARG A 280 5.33 9.29 -15.55
N MET A 281 5.77 8.63 -14.50
CA MET A 281 6.82 7.61 -14.61
C MET A 281 6.39 6.42 -15.45
N LYS A 282 5.14 5.99 -15.34
CA LYS A 282 4.59 4.94 -16.21
C LYS A 282 4.65 5.36 -17.69
N THR A 283 4.27 6.60 -17.98
CA THR A 283 4.37 7.18 -19.35
C THR A 283 5.82 7.24 -19.83
N LEU A 284 6.76 7.66 -18.95
CA LEU A 284 8.20 7.66 -19.28
C LEU A 284 8.70 6.26 -19.62
N GLY A 285 8.37 5.27 -18.79
CA GLY A 285 8.75 3.88 -19.02
C GLY A 285 8.29 3.36 -20.39
N ALA A 286 7.02 3.64 -20.74
CA ALA A 286 6.48 3.28 -22.05
C ALA A 286 7.23 3.95 -23.20
N ARG A 287 7.64 5.22 -23.05
CA ARG A 287 8.35 5.98 -24.10
C ARG A 287 9.80 5.57 -24.27
N CYS A 288 10.49 5.24 -23.19
CA CYS A 288 11.92 4.87 -23.24
C CYS A 288 12.18 3.36 -23.14
N GLY A 289 11.14 2.53 -23.19
CA GLY A 289 11.27 1.07 -23.17
C GLY A 289 11.74 0.50 -21.82
N VAL A 290 11.49 1.21 -20.71
CA VAL A 290 11.84 0.77 -19.35
C VAL A 290 10.62 0.16 -18.69
N ALA A 291 10.66 -1.15 -18.46
CA ALA A 291 9.60 -1.86 -17.76
C ALA A 291 9.50 -1.45 -16.28
N ASP A 292 8.28 -1.55 -15.70
CA ASP A 292 8.02 -1.26 -14.29
C ASP A 292 8.61 0.08 -13.82
N CYS A 293 8.45 1.13 -14.65
CA CYS A 293 8.95 2.47 -14.35
C CYS A 293 8.06 3.14 -13.30
N ARG A 294 8.58 3.23 -12.06
CA ARG A 294 7.82 3.73 -10.91
C ARG A 294 8.72 4.42 -9.88
N PRO A 295 8.18 5.37 -9.08
CA PRO A 295 8.98 6.14 -8.10
C PRO A 295 9.69 5.27 -7.06
N HIS A 296 9.07 4.17 -6.63
CA HIS A 296 9.67 3.33 -5.59
C HIS A 296 10.94 2.62 -6.09
N ARG A 297 11.00 2.24 -7.37
CA ARG A 297 12.19 1.63 -7.98
C ARG A 297 13.38 2.59 -8.02
N ILE A 298 13.16 3.93 -8.05
CA ILE A 298 14.22 4.94 -7.86
C ILE A 298 14.87 4.78 -6.48
N ARG A 299 14.05 4.66 -5.46
CA ARG A 299 14.54 4.47 -4.08
C ARG A 299 15.25 3.13 -3.89
N ASP A 300 14.76 2.07 -4.53
CA ASP A 300 15.41 0.76 -4.55
C ASP A 300 16.79 0.89 -5.24
N THR A 301 16.88 1.67 -6.34
CA THR A 301 18.15 1.97 -7.04
C THR A 301 19.14 2.71 -6.14
N PHE A 302 18.69 3.73 -5.41
CA PHE A 302 19.53 4.41 -4.42
C PHE A 302 20.09 3.44 -3.38
N ALA A 303 19.23 2.61 -2.79
CA ALA A 303 19.63 1.66 -1.75
C ALA A 303 20.68 0.67 -2.26
N VAL A 304 20.44 0.07 -3.43
CA VAL A 304 21.36 -0.88 -4.03
C VAL A 304 22.69 -0.23 -4.40
N ARG A 305 22.68 0.97 -5.01
CA ARG A 305 23.92 1.72 -5.31
C ARG A 305 24.75 1.98 -4.05
N LYS A 306 24.10 2.33 -2.92
CA LYS A 306 24.84 2.54 -1.65
C LYS A 306 25.41 1.25 -1.10
N LEU A 307 24.65 0.14 -1.14
CA LEU A 307 25.16 -1.17 -0.74
C LEU A 307 26.34 -1.62 -1.60
N LEU A 308 26.25 -1.46 -2.92
CA LEU A 308 27.34 -1.80 -3.85
C LEU A 308 28.57 -0.88 -3.67
N ALA A 309 28.37 0.38 -3.26
CA ALA A 309 29.44 1.32 -2.90
C ALA A 309 30.10 1.00 -1.54
N GLY A 310 29.61 0.01 -0.80
CA GLY A 310 30.23 -0.44 0.45
C GLY A 310 29.60 0.09 1.74
N PHE A 311 28.51 0.86 1.66
CA PHE A 311 27.80 1.33 2.86
C PHE A 311 27.30 0.16 3.69
N GLN A 312 27.30 0.29 5.02
CA GLN A 312 26.72 -0.71 5.92
C GLN A 312 25.20 -0.73 5.78
N LEU A 313 24.60 -1.87 6.09
CA LEU A 313 23.13 -2.04 5.99
C LEU A 313 22.38 -1.07 6.91
N GLU A 314 22.94 -0.82 8.07
CA GLU A 314 22.45 0.11 9.09
C GLU A 314 22.41 1.55 8.56
N ASP A 315 23.48 1.97 7.85
CA ASP A 315 23.55 3.31 7.27
C ASP A 315 22.53 3.49 6.15
N VAL A 316 22.41 2.48 5.26
CA VAL A 316 21.39 2.49 4.23
C VAL A 316 19.97 2.49 4.83
N SER A 317 19.75 1.73 5.90
CA SER A 317 18.48 1.73 6.63
C SER A 317 18.16 3.10 7.22
N ARG A 318 19.16 3.78 7.80
CA ARG A 318 19.03 5.15 8.35
C ARG A 318 18.72 6.16 7.25
N LEU A 319 19.47 6.16 6.15
CA LEU A 319 19.25 7.04 4.99
C LEU A 319 17.84 6.86 4.40
N LEU A 320 17.37 5.62 4.36
CA LEU A 320 16.02 5.32 3.90
C LEU A 320 14.93 5.65 4.94
N GLY A 321 15.28 5.91 6.19
CA GLY A 321 14.32 6.12 7.28
C GLY A 321 13.41 4.90 7.50
N HIS A 322 14.00 3.69 7.49
CA HIS A 322 13.30 2.48 7.90
C HIS A 322 13.20 2.40 9.42
N SER A 323 12.10 1.85 9.92
CA SER A 323 11.89 1.66 11.37
C SER A 323 12.79 0.58 11.97
N SER A 324 13.28 -0.34 11.14
CA SER A 324 14.14 -1.46 11.52
C SER A 324 15.06 -1.83 10.36
N VAL A 325 16.30 -2.20 10.68
CA VAL A 325 17.29 -2.74 9.73
C VAL A 325 16.78 -4.01 9.05
N LYS A 326 15.99 -4.83 9.76
CA LYS A 326 15.36 -6.05 9.20
C LYS A 326 14.53 -5.77 7.94
N VAL A 327 13.94 -4.58 7.84
CA VAL A 327 13.20 -4.18 6.62
C VAL A 327 14.16 -4.04 5.44
N THR A 328 15.30 -3.38 5.64
CA THR A 328 16.33 -3.21 4.60
C THR A 328 16.93 -4.55 4.22
N GLU A 329 17.24 -5.39 5.18
CA GLU A 329 17.76 -6.73 4.97
C GLU A 329 16.80 -7.59 4.11
N ALA A 330 15.51 -7.65 4.49
CA ALA A 330 14.52 -8.44 3.77
C ALA A 330 14.36 -8.04 2.30
N TYR A 331 14.46 -6.72 1.99
CA TYR A 331 14.29 -6.23 0.62
C TYR A 331 15.56 -6.31 -0.23
N TYR A 332 16.75 -6.26 0.39
CA TYR A 332 18.03 -6.12 -0.32
C TYR A 332 19.02 -7.27 -0.02
N ALA A 333 18.57 -8.40 0.52
CA ALA A 333 19.40 -9.55 0.89
C ALA A 333 20.33 -10.02 -0.25
N LYS A 334 19.82 -10.09 -1.48
CA LYS A 334 20.59 -10.47 -2.69
C LYS A 334 21.84 -9.59 -2.88
N TRP A 335 21.68 -8.28 -2.70
CA TRP A 335 22.74 -7.30 -2.90
C TRP A 335 23.78 -7.32 -1.77
N ILE A 336 23.37 -7.75 -0.59
CA ILE A 336 24.28 -7.98 0.55
C ILE A 336 25.19 -9.20 0.23
N ALA A 337 24.65 -10.26 -0.33
CA ALA A 337 25.43 -11.44 -0.75
C ALA A 337 26.46 -11.07 -1.82
N THR A 338 26.07 -10.30 -2.84
CA THR A 338 26.98 -9.79 -3.89
C THR A 338 28.11 -8.94 -3.29
N ARG A 339 27.81 -8.15 -2.26
CA ARG A 339 28.81 -7.39 -1.52
C ARG A 339 29.82 -8.28 -0.79
N LYS A 340 29.39 -9.40 -0.18
CA LYS A 340 30.29 -10.35 0.48
C LYS A 340 31.32 -10.92 -0.50
N VAL A 341 30.87 -11.34 -1.68
CA VAL A 341 31.76 -11.83 -2.74
C VAL A 341 32.79 -10.78 -3.17
N ARG A 342 32.35 -9.52 -3.33
CA ARG A 342 33.28 -8.42 -3.64
C ARG A 342 34.29 -8.18 -2.51
N LEU A 343 33.83 -8.22 -1.26
CA LEU A 343 34.68 -8.01 -0.09
C LEU A 343 35.74 -9.12 0.01
N GLU A 344 35.35 -10.37 -0.19
CA GLU A 344 36.25 -11.52 -0.23
C GLU A 344 37.34 -11.35 -1.30
N ARG A 345 36.94 -10.92 -2.51
CA ARG A 345 37.92 -10.65 -3.59
C ARG A 345 38.87 -9.53 -3.21
N LEU A 346 38.39 -8.40 -2.67
CA LEU A 346 39.27 -7.29 -2.23
C LEU A 346 40.23 -7.69 -1.12
N LEU A 347 39.78 -8.54 -0.18
CA LEU A 347 40.65 -9.10 0.86
C LEU A 347 41.70 -10.01 0.27
N ALA A 348 41.32 -10.89 -0.64
CA ALA A 348 42.29 -11.78 -1.32
C ALA A 348 43.35 -10.98 -2.11
N GLU A 349 42.92 -9.96 -2.88
CA GLU A 349 43.80 -9.05 -3.61
C GLU A 349 44.78 -8.32 -2.67
N SER A 350 44.27 -7.83 -1.52
CA SER A 350 45.10 -7.15 -0.50
C SER A 350 46.14 -8.08 0.13
N LEU A 351 45.77 -9.33 0.41
CA LEU A 351 46.67 -10.32 1.00
C LEU A 351 47.75 -10.86 0.00
N MET A 352 47.44 -10.83 -1.30
CA MET A 352 48.38 -11.21 -2.34
C MET A 352 49.41 -10.13 -2.68
N ASN A 353 49.11 -8.87 -2.35
CA ASN A 353 49.95 -7.69 -2.58
C ASN A 353 50.74 -7.26 -1.32
N ALA A 354 50.59 -7.96 -0.22
CA ALA A 354 51.30 -7.73 1.05
C ALA A 354 52.47 -8.77 1.20
#